data_8f1058fb0822ed17e609b8f4a1050832
#
_entry.id   8f1058fb0822ed17e609b8f4a1050832
#
_cell.length_a   1.000
_cell.length_b   1.000
_cell.length_c   1.000
_cell.angle_alpha   90.00
_cell.angle_beta   90.00
_cell.angle_gamma   90.00
#
_symmetry.space_group_name_H-M   'P 1'
#
loop_
_entity.id
_entity.type
_entity.pdbx_description
1 polymer ?
#
loop_
_entity_poly.entity_id
_entity_poly.type
_entity_poly.pdbx_seq_one_letter_code
_entity_poly.pdbx_strand_id
1 'polypeptide(L)'
;MAKRTFGDEFGFQTRAVHTGNDVDSETGAIKRPITMANSYELPYDPSDLNWSSAGKNLYTRNGGSNQQYLQEKLASLEGGEDCVVLASGVAALSGLFFALLKSGDHVVFSSVTYIAVYRLLNELLKDKFGVETTIVDTTDIEKVKAAIRPNTKLIHIETPGNPTLSISNIEKIAELAHANGALLSVDNTFASPFNQRPIELGADFTVESLTKYINGHGDAMGGAIIGKKEYLDIIRAQSQINLGATISPFNAWLIMRGSVTLPLRMEQHNENALKVARYLKTVKGVSFVAYPGLEDHPNHDVAVKQMKNGFGGVLSFGLNADHDTYNRFVTHLKVITSAVSLGHDESLIVFLGENDERQYLYPEEFHNGFFRFSVGIEDADDIIEDLRQAFEKENLL
;
A
#
# COMPACT_ATOMS: atom_id res chain seq x y z
N MET A 1 -20.04 -23.32 17.95
CA MET A 1 -18.69 -23.26 18.53
C MET A 1 -18.36 -21.79 18.84
N ALA A 2 -17.59 -21.51 19.91
CA ALA A 2 -17.16 -20.15 20.15
C ALA A 2 -16.26 -19.66 19.01
N LYS A 3 -16.38 -18.37 18.64
CA LYS A 3 -15.51 -17.73 17.66
C LYS A 3 -14.06 -17.84 18.14
N ARG A 4 -13.16 -18.33 17.31
CA ARG A 4 -11.72 -18.36 17.64
C ARG A 4 -11.15 -16.97 17.45
N THR A 5 -10.44 -16.45 18.42
CA THR A 5 -9.69 -15.19 18.32
C THR A 5 -8.20 -15.51 18.23
N PHE A 6 -7.51 -14.80 17.35
CA PHE A 6 -6.07 -14.93 17.15
C PHE A 6 -5.45 -13.54 17.35
N GLY A 7 -5.18 -13.21 18.61
CA GLY A 7 -4.54 -11.97 19.04
C GLY A 7 -3.02 -11.98 18.87
N ASP A 8 -2.37 -10.98 19.46
CA ASP A 8 -0.91 -10.77 19.32
C ASP A 8 -0.06 -11.85 20.00
N GLU A 9 -0.66 -12.72 20.82
CA GLU A 9 -0.02 -13.93 21.35
C GLU A 9 0.33 -14.96 20.26
N PHE A 10 -0.26 -14.83 19.07
CA PHE A 10 0.05 -15.67 17.91
C PHE A 10 0.96 -14.95 16.91
N GLY A 11 1.91 -15.68 16.34
CA GLY A 11 2.78 -15.17 15.27
C GLY A 11 2.03 -14.73 14.02
N PHE A 12 2.66 -13.86 13.22
CA PHE A 12 2.07 -13.25 12.02
C PHE A 12 1.51 -14.30 11.04
N GLN A 13 2.25 -15.40 10.77
CA GLN A 13 1.82 -16.46 9.86
C GLN A 13 0.54 -17.15 10.34
N THR A 14 0.44 -17.42 11.65
CA THR A 14 -0.77 -18.01 12.23
C THR A 14 -1.97 -17.09 12.08
N ARG A 15 -1.79 -15.79 12.34
CA ARG A 15 -2.83 -14.77 12.16
C ARG A 15 -3.24 -14.62 10.69
N ALA A 16 -2.28 -14.63 9.75
CA ALA A 16 -2.57 -14.60 8.31
C ALA A 16 -3.42 -15.78 7.84
N VAL A 17 -3.20 -16.97 8.40
CA VAL A 17 -3.98 -18.18 8.08
C VAL A 17 -5.38 -18.14 8.70
N HIS A 18 -5.49 -17.78 9.96
CA HIS A 18 -6.68 -18.07 10.76
C HIS A 18 -7.61 -16.90 11.02
N THR A 19 -7.11 -15.66 11.17
CA THR A 19 -7.98 -14.51 11.47
C THR A 19 -9.01 -14.30 10.36
N GLY A 20 -10.29 -14.22 10.74
CA GLY A 20 -11.42 -14.13 9.81
C GLY A 20 -11.79 -15.44 9.09
N ASN A 21 -11.04 -16.52 9.27
CA ASN A 21 -11.25 -17.84 8.65
C ASN A 21 -11.85 -18.87 9.61
N ASP A 22 -12.88 -18.50 10.36
CA ASP A 22 -13.59 -19.48 11.22
C ASP A 22 -14.32 -20.54 10.40
N VAL A 23 -14.59 -21.67 11.03
CA VAL A 23 -15.46 -22.72 10.45
C VAL A 23 -16.85 -22.15 10.20
N ASP A 24 -17.38 -22.39 9.01
CA ASP A 24 -18.76 -22.01 8.68
C ASP A 24 -19.75 -22.79 9.53
N SER A 25 -20.66 -22.10 10.22
CA SER A 25 -21.57 -22.73 11.20
C SER A 25 -22.71 -23.53 10.57
N GLU A 26 -23.06 -23.23 9.32
CA GLU A 26 -24.16 -23.91 8.62
C GLU A 26 -23.67 -25.19 7.94
N THR A 27 -22.54 -25.09 7.25
CA THR A 27 -22.04 -26.20 6.40
C THR A 27 -20.93 -27.01 7.05
N GLY A 28 -20.27 -26.47 8.11
CA GLY A 28 -19.08 -27.07 8.69
C GLY A 28 -17.81 -26.88 7.83
N ALA A 29 -17.87 -26.08 6.78
CA ALA A 29 -16.73 -25.83 5.91
C ALA A 29 -15.64 -25.06 6.67
N ILE A 30 -14.37 -25.49 6.53
CA ILE A 30 -13.21 -24.86 7.18
C ILE A 30 -12.77 -23.57 6.47
N LYS A 31 -13.40 -23.20 5.37
CA LYS A 31 -13.24 -21.92 4.67
C LYS A 31 -14.59 -21.23 4.54
N ARG A 32 -14.59 -19.92 4.78
CA ARG A 32 -15.81 -19.12 4.67
C ARG A 32 -16.37 -19.15 3.24
N PRO A 33 -17.69 -19.31 3.05
CA PRO A 33 -18.31 -19.21 1.72
C PRO A 33 -18.28 -17.77 1.19
N ILE A 34 -18.53 -17.63 -0.10
CA ILE A 34 -18.80 -16.32 -0.71
C ILE A 34 -20.30 -16.02 -0.54
N THR A 35 -20.62 -14.96 0.20
CA THR A 35 -21.99 -14.50 0.40
C THR A 35 -22.32 -13.39 -0.59
N MET A 36 -22.97 -13.76 -1.72
CA MET A 36 -23.34 -12.83 -2.80
C MET A 36 -24.75 -12.24 -2.58
N ALA A 37 -25.02 -11.70 -1.41
CA ALA A 37 -26.27 -11.03 -1.09
C ALA A 37 -26.11 -9.52 -1.08
N ASN A 38 -27.10 -8.77 -1.56
CA ASN A 38 -27.15 -7.30 -1.40
C ASN A 38 -28.03 -6.86 -0.23
N SER A 39 -28.98 -7.69 0.21
CA SER A 39 -29.97 -7.42 1.25
C SER A 39 -30.04 -8.58 2.23
N TYR A 40 -30.46 -8.29 3.45
CA TYR A 40 -30.57 -9.25 4.54
C TYR A 40 -31.91 -9.11 5.23
N GLU A 41 -32.37 -10.18 5.89
CA GLU A 41 -33.59 -10.17 6.67
C GLU A 41 -33.47 -9.18 7.84
N LEU A 42 -34.49 -8.35 7.99
CA LEU A 42 -34.54 -7.40 9.09
C LEU A 42 -35.07 -8.09 10.37
N PRO A 43 -34.70 -7.60 11.56
CA PRO A 43 -35.32 -8.06 12.80
C PRO A 43 -36.81 -7.73 12.81
N TYR A 44 -37.59 -8.44 13.65
CA TYR A 44 -39.01 -8.24 13.80
C TYR A 44 -39.39 -6.79 14.09
N ASP A 45 -38.62 -6.13 14.94
CA ASP A 45 -38.72 -4.68 15.19
C ASP A 45 -37.47 -3.95 14.66
N PRO A 46 -37.59 -3.24 13.54
CA PRO A 46 -36.48 -2.50 12.95
C PRO A 46 -36.33 -1.07 13.49
N SER A 47 -37.11 -0.65 14.49
CA SER A 47 -37.11 0.74 15.00
C SER A 47 -35.77 1.19 15.55
N ASP A 48 -34.97 0.27 16.10
CA ASP A 48 -33.64 0.54 16.63
C ASP A 48 -32.50 0.40 15.58
N LEU A 49 -32.84 0.16 14.31
CA LEU A 49 -31.84 0.06 13.26
C LEU A 49 -31.29 1.44 12.90
N ASN A 50 -29.98 1.57 13.03
CA ASN A 50 -29.27 2.71 12.46
C ASN A 50 -28.90 2.39 11.00
N TRP A 51 -29.58 3.00 10.05
CA TRP A 51 -29.38 2.83 8.61
C TRP A 51 -27.97 3.23 8.12
N SER A 52 -27.27 4.02 8.91
CA SER A 52 -25.89 4.42 8.65
C SER A 52 -24.88 3.58 9.43
N SER A 53 -25.32 2.60 10.25
CA SER A 53 -24.38 1.76 11.01
C SER A 53 -23.75 0.70 10.09
N ALA A 54 -22.45 0.58 10.23
CA ALA A 54 -21.71 -0.55 9.73
C ALA A 54 -21.77 -1.72 10.72
N GLY A 55 -21.56 -2.92 10.21
CA GLY A 55 -21.35 -4.10 11.05
C GLY A 55 -22.58 -4.96 11.35
N LYS A 56 -23.77 -4.58 10.87
CA LYS A 56 -24.91 -5.50 10.82
C LYS A 56 -25.25 -5.80 9.36
N ASN A 57 -25.57 -7.05 9.07
CA ASN A 57 -26.07 -7.45 7.76
C ASN A 57 -27.42 -6.78 7.50
N LEU A 58 -27.38 -5.58 6.96
CA LEU A 58 -28.55 -4.79 6.58
C LEU A 58 -28.63 -4.67 5.06
N TYR A 59 -27.56 -4.16 4.50
CA TYR A 59 -27.36 -3.98 3.07
C TYR A 59 -25.87 -4.02 2.78
N THR A 60 -25.42 -4.68 1.72
CA THR A 60 -23.99 -4.98 1.49
C THR A 60 -23.11 -3.73 1.35
N ARG A 61 -23.67 -2.59 0.91
CA ARG A 61 -22.93 -1.31 0.93
C ARG A 61 -22.54 -0.91 2.35
N ASN A 62 -23.35 -1.20 3.36
CA ASN A 62 -23.07 -0.90 4.77
C ASN A 62 -22.10 -1.93 5.40
N GLY A 63 -22.03 -3.12 4.84
CA GLY A 63 -21.18 -4.20 5.28
C GLY A 63 -21.77 -5.56 4.90
N GLY A 64 -20.91 -6.52 4.63
CA GLY A 64 -21.26 -7.89 4.36
C GLY A 64 -20.26 -8.84 5.01
N SER A 65 -20.60 -10.11 5.12
CA SER A 65 -19.79 -11.08 5.87
C SER A 65 -18.34 -11.18 5.34
N ASN A 66 -18.18 -11.24 4.01
CA ASN A 66 -16.84 -11.36 3.41
C ASN A 66 -15.98 -10.10 3.66
N GLN A 67 -16.59 -8.91 3.61
CA GLN A 67 -15.92 -7.66 3.94
C GLN A 67 -15.49 -7.62 5.41
N GLN A 68 -16.37 -8.06 6.32
CA GLN A 68 -16.08 -8.10 7.76
C GLN A 68 -14.92 -9.05 8.08
N TYR A 69 -14.89 -10.23 7.49
CA TYR A 69 -13.78 -11.18 7.69
C TYR A 69 -12.44 -10.63 7.19
N LEU A 70 -12.46 -9.93 6.06
CA LEU A 70 -11.26 -9.28 5.53
C LEU A 70 -10.82 -8.13 6.46
N GLN A 71 -11.74 -7.31 6.96
CA GLN A 71 -11.45 -6.23 7.91
C GLN A 71 -10.82 -6.77 9.21
N GLU A 72 -11.40 -7.83 9.79
CA GLU A 72 -10.84 -8.48 10.99
C GLU A 72 -9.39 -8.96 10.76
N LYS A 73 -9.13 -9.56 9.60
CA LYS A 73 -7.78 -10.03 9.25
C LYS A 73 -6.80 -8.86 9.11
N LEU A 74 -7.15 -7.84 8.35
CA LEU A 74 -6.26 -6.72 8.09
C LEU A 74 -5.96 -5.91 9.36
N ALA A 75 -6.97 -5.67 10.21
CA ALA A 75 -6.76 -5.05 11.52
C ALA A 75 -5.76 -5.85 12.36
N SER A 76 -5.90 -7.19 12.41
CA SER A 76 -4.96 -8.07 13.12
C SER A 76 -3.54 -8.04 12.53
N LEU A 77 -3.37 -8.04 11.21
CA LEU A 77 -2.05 -8.07 10.59
C LEU A 77 -1.31 -6.73 10.74
N GLU A 78 -2.02 -5.61 10.64
CA GLU A 78 -1.47 -4.26 10.78
C GLU A 78 -1.33 -3.79 12.25
N GLY A 79 -1.94 -4.51 13.20
CA GLY A 79 -1.92 -4.11 14.61
C GLY A 79 -2.88 -2.95 14.95
N GLY A 80 -3.94 -2.77 14.15
CA GLY A 80 -4.97 -1.74 14.38
C GLY A 80 -6.18 -2.25 15.15
N GLU A 81 -6.97 -1.33 15.70
CA GLU A 81 -8.21 -1.66 16.42
C GLU A 81 -9.34 -2.11 15.47
N ASP A 82 -9.39 -1.53 14.28
CA ASP A 82 -10.43 -1.78 13.28
C ASP A 82 -9.88 -1.52 11.86
N CYS A 83 -10.67 -1.89 10.85
CA CYS A 83 -10.36 -1.71 9.44
C CYS A 83 -11.62 -1.35 8.64
N VAL A 84 -11.46 -0.53 7.61
CA VAL A 84 -12.47 -0.28 6.58
C VAL A 84 -11.92 -0.74 5.24
N VAL A 85 -12.61 -1.67 4.58
CA VAL A 85 -12.24 -2.15 3.23
C VAL A 85 -13.10 -1.49 2.15
N LEU A 86 -12.45 -1.04 1.08
CA LEU A 86 -13.02 -0.26 0.00
C LEU A 86 -12.65 -0.85 -1.36
N ALA A 87 -13.27 -0.34 -2.43
CA ALA A 87 -13.19 -0.92 -3.78
C ALA A 87 -11.78 -0.84 -4.43
N SER A 88 -10.91 0.06 -3.98
CA SER A 88 -9.55 0.23 -4.49
C SER A 88 -8.66 0.97 -3.49
N GLY A 89 -7.33 0.94 -3.67
CA GLY A 89 -6.41 1.77 -2.89
C GLY A 89 -6.73 3.27 -2.99
N VAL A 90 -7.08 3.75 -4.20
CA VAL A 90 -7.51 5.15 -4.38
C VAL A 90 -8.81 5.45 -3.63
N ALA A 91 -9.75 4.50 -3.57
CA ALA A 91 -10.96 4.65 -2.77
C ALA A 91 -10.65 4.75 -1.26
N ALA A 92 -9.61 4.04 -0.78
CA ALA A 92 -9.14 4.15 0.61
C ALA A 92 -8.51 5.54 0.86
N LEU A 93 -7.59 5.98 0.01
CA LEU A 93 -6.96 7.30 0.10
C LEU A 93 -7.98 8.44 0.05
N SER A 94 -8.83 8.47 -0.99
CA SER A 94 -9.87 9.48 -1.12
C SER A 94 -10.87 9.43 0.04
N GLY A 95 -11.24 8.21 0.46
CA GLY A 95 -12.12 7.98 1.58
C GLY A 95 -11.59 8.56 2.89
N LEU A 96 -10.31 8.37 3.17
CA LEU A 96 -9.63 8.97 4.32
C LEU A 96 -9.68 10.50 4.25
N PHE A 97 -9.28 11.07 3.12
CA PHE A 97 -9.17 12.52 2.97
C PHE A 97 -10.53 13.21 3.04
N PHE A 98 -11.55 12.72 2.33
CA PHE A 98 -12.90 13.28 2.39
C PHE A 98 -13.58 13.13 3.74
N ALA A 99 -13.26 12.10 4.51
CA ALA A 99 -13.84 11.90 5.83
C ALA A 99 -13.22 12.81 6.90
N LEU A 100 -11.93 13.14 6.78
CA LEU A 100 -11.20 13.86 7.82
C LEU A 100 -10.98 15.34 7.52
N LEU A 101 -11.06 15.77 6.27
CA LEU A 101 -10.69 17.12 5.85
C LEU A 101 -11.91 17.93 5.41
N LYS A 102 -11.87 19.22 5.71
CA LYS A 102 -12.85 20.22 5.27
C LYS A 102 -12.14 21.48 4.78
N SER A 103 -12.89 22.39 4.18
CA SER A 103 -12.38 23.69 3.75
C SER A 103 -11.66 24.43 4.90
N GLY A 104 -10.47 24.94 4.62
CA GLY A 104 -9.60 25.63 5.57
C GLY A 104 -8.69 24.72 6.40
N ASP A 105 -8.83 23.40 6.33
CA ASP A 105 -7.86 22.47 6.91
C ASP A 105 -6.61 22.39 6.03
N HIS A 106 -5.47 22.13 6.66
CA HIS A 106 -4.18 21.99 5.98
C HIS A 106 -3.66 20.56 6.04
N VAL A 107 -3.08 20.10 4.92
CA VAL A 107 -2.41 18.79 4.78
C VAL A 107 -0.97 18.96 4.35
N VAL A 108 -0.06 18.30 5.05
CA VAL A 108 1.33 18.08 4.59
C VAL A 108 1.40 16.69 3.97
N PHE A 109 1.99 16.56 2.79
CA PHE A 109 2.14 15.24 2.17
C PHE A 109 3.46 15.06 1.42
N SER A 110 3.88 13.79 1.29
CA SER A 110 5.13 13.39 0.63
C SER A 110 5.22 13.92 -0.81
N SER A 111 6.37 14.47 -1.18
CA SER A 111 6.70 14.81 -2.56
C SER A 111 6.77 13.55 -3.45
N VAL A 112 7.23 12.44 -2.88
CA VAL A 112 7.22 11.12 -3.51
C VAL A 112 6.04 10.33 -2.96
N THR A 113 5.00 10.18 -3.78
CA THR A 113 3.76 9.48 -3.41
C THR A 113 3.06 8.98 -4.67
N TYR A 114 2.09 8.08 -4.53
CA TYR A 114 1.30 7.63 -5.67
C TYR A 114 0.61 8.81 -6.38
N ILE A 115 0.62 8.80 -7.72
CA ILE A 115 0.12 9.92 -8.53
C ILE A 115 -1.31 10.34 -8.18
N ALA A 116 -2.17 9.40 -7.79
CA ALA A 116 -3.54 9.74 -7.40
C ALA A 116 -3.60 10.57 -6.10
N VAL A 117 -2.67 10.39 -5.16
CA VAL A 117 -2.58 11.23 -3.95
C VAL A 117 -2.23 12.66 -4.34
N TYR A 118 -1.23 12.82 -5.22
CA TYR A 118 -0.85 14.13 -5.74
C TYR A 118 -2.06 14.86 -6.34
N ARG A 119 -2.79 14.21 -7.27
CA ARG A 119 -3.97 14.79 -7.91
C ARG A 119 -5.13 15.02 -6.95
N LEU A 120 -5.38 14.09 -6.01
CA LEU A 120 -6.44 14.25 -5.02
C LEU A 120 -6.19 15.46 -4.11
N LEU A 121 -4.98 15.60 -3.57
CA LEU A 121 -4.65 16.65 -2.60
C LEU A 121 -4.33 17.98 -3.29
N ASN A 122 -3.48 17.99 -4.32
CA ASN A 122 -2.96 19.22 -4.92
C ASN A 122 -3.87 19.84 -5.99
N GLU A 123 -4.81 19.06 -6.54
CA GLU A 123 -5.75 19.54 -7.55
C GLU A 123 -7.20 19.49 -7.04
N LEU A 124 -7.72 18.29 -6.73
CA LEU A 124 -9.14 18.14 -6.45
C LEU A 124 -9.55 18.79 -5.12
N LEU A 125 -8.92 18.40 -4.01
CA LEU A 125 -9.27 18.90 -2.68
C LEU A 125 -8.89 20.38 -2.50
N LYS A 126 -7.73 20.77 -2.99
CA LYS A 126 -7.27 22.16 -2.98
C LYS A 126 -8.20 23.06 -3.79
N ASP A 127 -8.40 22.76 -5.08
CA ASP A 127 -9.07 23.67 -6.00
C ASP A 127 -10.60 23.69 -5.85
N LYS A 128 -11.21 22.54 -5.49
CA LYS A 128 -12.66 22.42 -5.43
C LYS A 128 -13.23 22.45 -4.01
N PHE A 129 -12.45 22.05 -3.02
CA PHE A 129 -12.94 21.91 -1.65
C PHE A 129 -12.22 22.82 -0.64
N GLY A 130 -11.28 23.66 -1.09
CA GLY A 130 -10.61 24.67 -0.27
C GLY A 130 -9.74 24.08 0.85
N VAL A 131 -9.20 22.88 0.64
CA VAL A 131 -8.19 22.29 1.53
C VAL A 131 -6.83 22.87 1.19
N GLU A 132 -6.09 23.37 2.17
CA GLU A 132 -4.74 23.85 1.99
C GLU A 132 -3.75 22.68 1.97
N THR A 133 -2.75 22.72 1.08
CA THR A 133 -1.79 21.62 0.92
C THR A 133 -0.35 22.12 0.88
N THR A 134 0.56 21.35 1.45
CA THR A 134 2.02 21.56 1.31
C THR A 134 2.69 20.24 0.95
N ILE A 135 3.37 20.23 -0.20
CA ILE A 135 4.18 19.10 -0.67
C ILE A 135 5.58 19.24 -0.05
N VAL A 136 6.10 18.16 0.53
CA VAL A 136 7.38 18.18 1.21
C VAL A 136 8.16 16.87 1.01
N ASP A 137 9.49 16.98 0.96
CA ASP A 137 10.37 15.83 1.07
C ASP A 137 10.34 15.29 2.50
N THR A 138 9.56 14.21 2.72
CA THR A 138 9.34 13.61 4.04
C THR A 138 10.49 12.74 4.53
N THR A 139 11.54 12.58 3.74
CA THR A 139 12.80 11.97 4.21
C THR A 139 13.59 12.91 5.13
N ASP A 140 13.33 14.21 5.03
CA ASP A 140 13.93 15.28 5.83
C ASP A 140 12.93 15.78 6.89
N ILE A 141 13.19 15.42 8.14
CA ILE A 141 12.33 15.77 9.29
C ILE A 141 12.22 17.28 9.51
N GLU A 142 13.29 18.05 9.24
CA GLU A 142 13.23 19.51 9.42
C GLU A 142 12.34 20.17 8.36
N LYS A 143 12.29 19.65 7.14
CA LYS A 143 11.33 20.11 6.13
C LYS A 143 9.90 19.79 6.53
N VAL A 144 9.61 18.60 7.07
CA VAL A 144 8.29 18.25 7.59
C VAL A 144 7.86 19.20 8.70
N LYS A 145 8.74 19.43 9.66
CA LYS A 145 8.51 20.36 10.78
C LYS A 145 8.22 21.78 10.30
N ALA A 146 8.97 22.29 9.34
CA ALA A 146 8.78 23.63 8.79
C ALA A 146 7.47 23.77 7.99
N ALA A 147 6.91 22.68 7.48
CA ALA A 147 5.66 22.67 6.72
C ALA A 147 4.40 22.67 7.59
N ILE A 148 4.51 22.31 8.87
CA ILE A 148 3.37 22.24 9.79
C ILE A 148 2.84 23.65 10.11
N ARG A 149 1.52 23.83 10.08
CA ARG A 149 0.79 25.07 10.37
C ARG A 149 -0.23 24.85 11.50
N PRO A 150 -0.74 25.92 12.13
CA PRO A 150 -1.74 25.78 13.19
C PRO A 150 -3.04 25.06 12.74
N ASN A 151 -3.37 25.11 11.44
CA ASN A 151 -4.52 24.44 10.86
C ASN A 151 -4.16 23.09 10.19
N THR A 152 -2.94 22.55 10.38
CA THR A 152 -2.57 21.22 9.88
C THR A 152 -3.40 20.16 10.62
N LYS A 153 -4.14 19.36 9.85
CA LYS A 153 -4.98 18.27 10.35
C LYS A 153 -4.41 16.89 10.05
N LEU A 154 -3.69 16.78 8.95
CA LEU A 154 -3.17 15.50 8.50
C LEU A 154 -1.75 15.68 7.93
N ILE A 155 -0.88 14.76 8.28
CA ILE A 155 0.36 14.49 7.55
C ILE A 155 0.14 13.15 6.85
N HIS A 156 0.30 13.11 5.52
CA HIS A 156 0.21 11.88 4.73
C HIS A 156 1.54 11.55 4.10
N ILE A 157 2.06 10.36 4.38
CA ILE A 157 3.33 9.89 3.81
C ILE A 157 3.14 8.55 3.10
N GLU A 158 4.00 8.27 2.12
CA GLU A 158 4.15 6.97 1.51
C GLU A 158 5.60 6.51 1.72
N THR A 159 5.78 5.36 2.38
CA THR A 159 7.12 4.84 2.66
C THR A 159 7.14 3.30 2.72
N PRO A 160 7.92 2.65 1.83
CA PRO A 160 8.75 3.20 0.76
C PRO A 160 7.94 3.97 -0.30
N GLY A 161 8.48 5.11 -0.78
CA GLY A 161 7.76 6.03 -1.68
C GLY A 161 7.81 5.59 -3.16
N ASN A 162 6.67 5.63 -3.83
CA ASN A 162 6.55 5.28 -5.25
C ASN A 162 6.77 6.53 -6.14
N PRO A 163 7.74 6.51 -7.07
CA PRO A 163 8.51 5.35 -7.53
C PRO A 163 9.96 5.30 -7.05
N THR A 164 10.44 6.24 -6.26
CA THR A 164 11.87 6.41 -5.96
C THR A 164 12.38 5.56 -4.80
N LEU A 165 11.51 4.82 -4.11
CA LEU A 165 11.82 3.99 -2.93
C LEU A 165 12.37 4.81 -1.73
N SER A 166 12.11 6.12 -1.68
CA SER A 166 12.50 6.98 -0.57
C SER A 166 11.87 6.52 0.76
N ILE A 167 12.63 6.60 1.83
CA ILE A 167 12.23 6.14 3.16
C ILE A 167 12.03 7.33 4.10
N SER A 168 10.82 7.46 4.64
CA SER A 168 10.48 8.43 5.67
C SER A 168 10.47 7.78 7.05
N ASN A 169 10.94 8.50 8.07
CA ASN A 169 10.95 7.99 9.44
C ASN A 169 9.56 8.16 10.07
N ILE A 170 8.79 7.08 10.12
CA ILE A 170 7.40 7.07 10.60
C ILE A 170 7.32 7.56 12.04
N GLU A 171 8.14 7.03 12.95
CA GLU A 171 8.12 7.35 14.39
C GLU A 171 8.34 8.86 14.63
N LYS A 172 9.37 9.44 14.02
CA LYS A 172 9.66 10.88 14.16
C LYS A 172 8.57 11.77 13.56
N ILE A 173 7.96 11.36 12.44
CA ILE A 173 6.87 12.13 11.82
C ILE A 173 5.60 12.03 12.67
N ALA A 174 5.32 10.85 13.27
CA ALA A 174 4.21 10.68 14.23
C ALA A 174 4.36 11.62 15.44
N GLU A 175 5.54 11.66 16.05
CA GLU A 175 5.86 12.58 17.15
C GLU A 175 5.61 14.04 16.76
N LEU A 176 6.05 14.47 15.58
CA LEU A 176 5.83 15.84 15.08
C LEU A 176 4.35 16.11 14.82
N ALA A 177 3.62 15.18 14.20
CA ALA A 177 2.19 15.32 13.95
C ALA A 177 1.42 15.51 15.25
N HIS A 178 1.60 14.60 16.21
CA HIS A 178 0.90 14.61 17.49
C HIS A 178 1.24 15.84 18.36
N ALA A 179 2.50 16.27 18.37
CA ALA A 179 2.92 17.48 19.07
C ALA A 179 2.21 18.76 18.58
N ASN A 180 1.68 18.72 17.34
CA ASN A 180 0.96 19.83 16.71
C ASN A 180 -0.56 19.57 16.55
N GLY A 181 -1.09 18.50 17.15
CA GLY A 181 -2.50 18.13 17.09
C GLY A 181 -2.98 17.65 15.72
N ALA A 182 -2.05 17.23 14.85
CA ALA A 182 -2.33 16.62 13.57
C ALA A 182 -2.29 15.08 13.66
N LEU A 183 -2.94 14.41 12.71
CA LEU A 183 -2.90 12.94 12.54
C LEU A 183 -1.86 12.55 11.50
N LEU A 184 -1.32 11.34 11.61
CA LEU A 184 -0.42 10.74 10.63
C LEU A 184 -1.09 9.58 9.91
N SER A 185 -1.15 9.63 8.57
CA SER A 185 -1.49 8.48 7.72
C SER A 185 -0.29 8.04 6.89
N VAL A 186 -0.11 6.73 6.78
CA VAL A 186 0.99 6.10 6.05
C VAL A 186 0.41 5.16 4.99
N ASP A 187 0.71 5.41 3.72
CA ASP A 187 0.53 4.39 2.68
C ASP A 187 1.68 3.38 2.78
N ASN A 188 1.33 2.15 3.18
CA ASN A 188 2.25 1.06 3.49
C ASN A 188 2.31 0.02 2.36
N THR A 189 1.69 0.30 1.24
CA THR A 189 1.46 -0.65 0.14
C THR A 189 2.74 -1.33 -0.36
N PHE A 190 3.89 -0.62 -0.40
CA PHE A 190 5.16 -1.19 -0.89
C PHE A 190 5.85 -2.10 0.13
N ALA A 191 5.60 -1.89 1.42
CA ALA A 191 6.15 -2.73 2.48
C ALA A 191 5.27 -3.92 2.84
N SER A 192 3.95 -3.74 2.84
CA SER A 192 2.94 -4.62 3.43
C SER A 192 3.08 -4.78 4.95
N PRO A 193 2.04 -5.25 5.68
CA PRO A 193 2.12 -5.48 7.12
C PRO A 193 3.14 -6.56 7.54
N PHE A 194 3.65 -7.34 6.60
CA PHE A 194 4.70 -8.30 6.88
C PHE A 194 6.05 -7.63 7.16
N ASN A 195 6.42 -6.63 6.35
CA ASN A 195 7.70 -5.95 6.51
C ASN A 195 7.62 -4.77 7.48
N GLN A 196 6.53 -3.99 7.45
CA GLN A 196 6.39 -2.75 8.22
C GLN A 196 4.96 -2.58 8.72
N ARG A 197 4.79 -2.16 9.97
CA ARG A 197 3.50 -1.89 10.60
C ARG A 197 3.47 -0.45 11.15
N PRO A 198 2.97 0.51 10.37
CA PRO A 198 3.02 1.93 10.73
C PRO A 198 2.33 2.28 12.04
N ILE A 199 1.24 1.59 12.40
CA ILE A 199 0.51 1.82 13.67
C ILE A 199 1.40 1.53 14.87
N GLU A 200 2.22 0.48 14.83
CA GLU A 200 3.18 0.17 15.90
C GLU A 200 4.31 1.21 16.01
N LEU A 201 4.51 2.01 14.96
CA LEU A 201 5.47 3.11 14.91
C LEU A 201 4.83 4.48 15.19
N GLY A 202 3.57 4.49 15.64
CA GLY A 202 2.87 5.70 16.06
C GLY A 202 1.96 6.35 15.02
N ALA A 203 1.81 5.79 13.81
CA ALA A 203 0.84 6.30 12.84
C ALA A 203 -0.61 6.11 13.34
N ASP A 204 -1.50 7.06 13.01
CA ASP A 204 -2.93 6.96 13.32
C ASP A 204 -3.66 6.07 12.32
N PHE A 205 -3.17 6.04 11.07
CA PHE A 205 -3.73 5.25 9.99
C PHE A 205 -2.64 4.58 9.17
N THR A 206 -2.87 3.30 8.85
CA THR A 206 -2.23 2.63 7.73
C THR A 206 -3.22 2.56 6.58
N VAL A 207 -2.77 2.93 5.37
CA VAL A 207 -3.51 2.76 4.12
C VAL A 207 -2.83 1.69 3.29
N GLU A 208 -3.62 0.80 2.70
CA GLU A 208 -3.13 -0.30 1.90
C GLU A 208 -3.90 -0.40 0.57
N SER A 209 -3.18 -0.51 -0.53
CA SER A 209 -3.75 -1.05 -1.76
C SER A 209 -3.75 -2.57 -1.69
N LEU A 210 -4.90 -3.15 -1.36
CA LEU A 210 -5.07 -4.61 -1.29
C LEU A 210 -4.84 -5.31 -2.64
N THR A 211 -4.89 -4.54 -3.73
CA THR A 211 -4.59 -4.94 -5.10
C THR A 211 -3.18 -5.50 -5.27
N LYS A 212 -2.24 -5.11 -4.37
CA LYS A 212 -0.81 -5.39 -4.44
C LYS A 212 -0.46 -6.64 -3.64
N TYR A 213 0.60 -6.60 -2.85
CA TYR A 213 1.13 -7.74 -2.07
C TYR A 213 0.08 -8.49 -1.24
N ILE A 214 -0.90 -7.79 -0.65
CA ILE A 214 -1.88 -8.45 0.23
C ILE A 214 -2.69 -9.47 -0.55
N ASN A 215 -3.22 -9.12 -1.72
CA ASN A 215 -3.84 -10.07 -2.65
C ASN A 215 -2.77 -10.95 -3.32
N GLY A 216 -1.80 -10.32 -3.99
CA GLY A 216 -0.57 -10.90 -4.53
C GLY A 216 -0.72 -11.79 -5.77
N HIS A 217 -1.89 -11.82 -6.42
CA HIS A 217 -2.19 -12.71 -7.55
C HIS A 217 -2.67 -11.96 -8.81
N GLY A 218 -2.66 -10.61 -8.79
CA GLY A 218 -3.03 -9.80 -9.95
C GLY A 218 -4.50 -9.87 -10.39
N ASP A 219 -5.38 -10.53 -9.63
CA ASP A 219 -6.75 -10.92 -10.01
C ASP A 219 -7.86 -10.17 -9.25
N ALA A 220 -7.54 -9.32 -8.29
CA ALA A 220 -8.52 -8.56 -7.53
C ALA A 220 -8.01 -7.15 -7.16
N MET A 221 -8.94 -6.20 -7.07
CA MET A 221 -8.70 -4.85 -6.58
C MET A 221 -9.38 -4.63 -5.24
N GLY A 222 -8.71 -3.86 -4.37
CA GLY A 222 -9.27 -3.41 -3.10
C GLY A 222 -8.37 -2.37 -2.46
N GLY A 223 -8.87 -1.72 -1.43
CA GLY A 223 -8.13 -0.82 -0.56
C GLY A 223 -8.56 -1.00 0.88
N ALA A 224 -7.71 -0.61 1.81
CA ALA A 224 -8.02 -0.66 3.23
C ALA A 224 -7.48 0.57 3.96
N ILE A 225 -8.18 0.96 5.02
CA ILE A 225 -7.73 1.92 6.01
C ILE A 225 -7.82 1.23 7.36
N ILE A 226 -6.70 1.19 8.07
CA ILE A 226 -6.60 0.55 9.38
C ILE A 226 -6.21 1.62 10.41
N GLY A 227 -6.78 1.56 11.61
CA GLY A 227 -6.50 2.54 12.66
C GLY A 227 -7.41 2.36 13.89
N LYS A 228 -7.59 3.47 14.64
CA LYS A 228 -8.49 3.49 15.80
C LYS A 228 -9.94 3.47 15.36
N LYS A 229 -10.77 2.71 16.07
CA LYS A 229 -12.19 2.52 15.76
C LYS A 229 -12.96 3.84 15.68
N GLU A 230 -12.70 4.80 16.56
CA GLU A 230 -13.39 6.10 16.58
C GLU A 230 -13.30 6.87 15.27
N TYR A 231 -12.12 6.88 14.62
CA TYR A 231 -11.93 7.50 13.30
C TYR A 231 -12.49 6.65 12.18
N LEU A 232 -12.35 5.33 12.29
CA LEU A 232 -12.82 4.42 11.25
C LEU A 232 -14.35 4.37 11.17
N ASP A 233 -15.07 4.59 12.24
CA ASP A 233 -16.54 4.73 12.20
C ASP A 233 -16.96 5.95 11.37
N ILE A 234 -16.24 7.09 11.47
CA ILE A 234 -16.46 8.28 10.64
C ILE A 234 -16.14 7.97 9.15
N ILE A 235 -14.99 7.37 8.90
CA ILE A 235 -14.55 7.02 7.54
C ILE A 235 -15.53 6.03 6.89
N ARG A 236 -16.00 5.04 7.64
CA ARG A 236 -16.97 4.05 7.18
C ARG A 236 -18.30 4.70 6.78
N ALA A 237 -18.82 5.59 7.63
CA ALA A 237 -20.05 6.31 7.34
C ALA A 237 -19.91 7.20 6.09
N GLN A 238 -18.83 7.96 5.98
CA GLN A 238 -18.64 8.89 4.88
C GLN A 238 -18.26 8.18 3.58
N SER A 239 -17.24 7.31 3.62
CA SER A 239 -16.60 6.78 2.42
C SER A 239 -17.27 5.51 1.91
N GLN A 240 -17.50 4.53 2.78
CA GLN A 240 -18.12 3.27 2.36
C GLN A 240 -19.60 3.45 2.09
N ILE A 241 -20.34 4.10 3.01
CA ILE A 241 -21.80 4.19 2.96
C ILE A 241 -22.25 5.35 2.06
N ASN A 242 -21.84 6.58 2.37
CA ASN A 242 -22.35 7.76 1.68
C ASN A 242 -21.72 7.99 0.29
N LEU A 243 -20.41 7.82 0.12
CA LEU A 243 -19.74 7.89 -1.19
C LEU A 243 -19.85 6.56 -1.98
N GLY A 244 -20.24 5.47 -1.32
CA GLY A 244 -20.50 4.19 -1.98
C GLY A 244 -19.24 3.43 -2.44
N ALA A 245 -18.09 3.70 -1.86
CA ALA A 245 -16.81 3.09 -2.24
C ALA A 245 -16.65 1.61 -1.79
N THR A 246 -17.73 0.86 -1.79
CA THR A 246 -17.83 -0.50 -1.25
C THR A 246 -17.11 -1.53 -2.12
N ILE A 247 -16.29 -2.38 -1.51
CA ILE A 247 -15.70 -3.55 -2.17
C ILE A 247 -16.75 -4.65 -2.37
N SER A 248 -16.68 -5.37 -3.49
CA SER A 248 -17.57 -6.52 -3.73
C SER A 248 -17.24 -7.68 -2.79
N PRO A 249 -18.24 -8.51 -2.40
CA PRO A 249 -18.00 -9.73 -1.61
C PRO A 249 -17.01 -10.69 -2.28
N PHE A 250 -17.03 -10.77 -3.60
CA PHE A 250 -16.15 -11.62 -4.37
C PHE A 250 -14.69 -11.17 -4.29
N ASN A 251 -14.41 -9.88 -4.52
CA ASN A 251 -13.06 -9.35 -4.37
C ASN A 251 -12.56 -9.46 -2.92
N ALA A 252 -13.42 -9.19 -1.93
CA ALA A 252 -13.07 -9.37 -0.53
C ALA A 252 -12.68 -10.83 -0.22
N TRP A 253 -13.39 -11.81 -0.80
CA TRP A 253 -13.07 -13.22 -0.64
C TRP A 253 -11.75 -13.61 -1.33
N LEU A 254 -11.50 -13.15 -2.58
CA LEU A 254 -10.23 -13.38 -3.27
C LEU A 254 -9.04 -12.82 -2.48
N ILE A 255 -9.16 -11.60 -1.97
CA ILE A 255 -8.11 -10.96 -1.16
C ILE A 255 -7.92 -11.72 0.16
N MET A 256 -9.01 -12.18 0.81
CA MET A 256 -8.92 -13.06 1.98
C MET A 256 -8.12 -14.32 1.68
N ARG A 257 -8.35 -14.93 0.51
CA ARG A 257 -7.64 -16.13 0.08
C ARG A 257 -6.16 -15.81 -0.21
N GLY A 258 -5.87 -14.75 -0.96
CA GLY A 258 -4.52 -14.33 -1.31
C GLY A 258 -3.67 -13.96 -0.08
N SER A 259 -4.27 -13.27 0.89
CA SER A 259 -3.58 -12.83 2.12
C SER A 259 -3.08 -13.97 3.01
N VAL A 260 -3.59 -15.19 2.86
CA VAL A 260 -3.11 -16.36 3.63
C VAL A 260 -1.64 -16.66 3.38
N THR A 261 -1.19 -16.49 2.15
CA THR A 261 0.20 -16.76 1.73
C THR A 261 1.08 -15.50 1.71
N LEU A 262 0.57 -14.36 2.20
CA LEU A 262 1.33 -13.11 2.24
C LEU A 262 2.72 -13.27 2.87
N PRO A 263 2.88 -13.92 4.06
CA PRO A 263 4.21 -14.06 4.65
C PRO A 263 5.20 -14.81 3.74
N LEU A 264 4.78 -15.95 3.20
CA LEU A 264 5.63 -16.78 2.32
C LEU A 264 6.02 -16.04 1.04
N ARG A 265 5.08 -15.32 0.45
CA ARG A 265 5.35 -14.54 -0.78
C ARG A 265 6.27 -13.35 -0.48
N MET A 266 6.06 -12.66 0.64
CA MET A 266 6.91 -11.53 1.01
C MET A 266 8.34 -11.95 1.34
N GLU A 267 8.57 -13.10 1.97
CA GLU A 267 9.91 -13.67 2.16
C GLU A 267 10.61 -13.85 0.81
N GLN A 268 9.92 -14.46 -0.16
CA GLN A 268 10.48 -14.68 -1.51
C GLN A 268 10.70 -13.36 -2.27
N HIS A 269 9.75 -12.42 -2.23
CA HIS A 269 9.92 -11.09 -2.83
C HIS A 269 11.13 -10.34 -2.27
N ASN A 270 11.30 -10.35 -0.94
CA ASN A 270 12.42 -9.69 -0.25
C ASN A 270 13.77 -10.29 -0.69
N GLU A 271 13.86 -11.61 -0.73
CA GLU A 271 15.07 -12.32 -1.13
C GLU A 271 15.41 -12.04 -2.60
N ASN A 272 14.44 -12.23 -3.49
CA ASN A 272 14.63 -12.03 -4.92
C ASN A 272 15.03 -10.57 -5.24
N ALA A 273 14.33 -9.58 -4.66
CA ALA A 273 14.61 -8.18 -4.92
C ALA A 273 16.01 -7.78 -4.45
N LEU A 274 16.46 -8.25 -3.29
CA LEU A 274 17.82 -7.98 -2.81
C LEU A 274 18.88 -8.61 -3.74
N LYS A 275 18.66 -9.83 -4.20
CA LYS A 275 19.57 -10.53 -5.13
C LYS A 275 19.65 -9.82 -6.47
N VAL A 276 18.51 -9.41 -7.02
CA VAL A 276 18.43 -8.64 -8.27
C VAL A 276 19.05 -7.25 -8.11
N ALA A 277 18.78 -6.53 -7.02
CA ALA A 277 19.36 -5.20 -6.76
C ALA A 277 20.90 -5.27 -6.70
N ARG A 278 21.44 -6.29 -6.03
CA ARG A 278 22.91 -6.54 -5.99
C ARG A 278 23.49 -6.84 -7.36
N TYR A 279 22.80 -7.66 -8.15
CA TYR A 279 23.22 -7.93 -9.53
C TYR A 279 23.24 -6.63 -10.36
N LEU A 280 22.19 -5.83 -10.34
CA LEU A 280 22.10 -4.59 -11.10
C LEU A 280 23.24 -3.61 -10.76
N LYS A 281 23.68 -3.57 -9.50
CA LYS A 281 24.86 -2.77 -9.08
C LYS A 281 26.18 -3.20 -9.74
N THR A 282 26.26 -4.40 -10.31
CA THR A 282 27.46 -4.89 -11.00
C THR A 282 27.46 -4.59 -12.51
N VAL A 283 26.32 -4.18 -13.07
CA VAL A 283 26.14 -3.93 -14.51
C VAL A 283 26.62 -2.52 -14.86
N LYS A 284 27.60 -2.40 -15.77
CA LYS A 284 28.19 -1.09 -16.15
C LYS A 284 27.18 -0.11 -16.78
N GLY A 285 26.21 -0.65 -17.54
CA GLY A 285 25.16 0.12 -18.20
C GLY A 285 24.09 0.66 -17.24
N VAL A 286 24.09 0.26 -15.97
CA VAL A 286 23.18 0.76 -14.95
C VAL A 286 23.76 2.01 -14.30
N SER A 287 23.02 3.11 -14.31
CA SER A 287 23.44 4.41 -13.76
C SER A 287 23.23 4.50 -12.24
N PHE A 288 22.13 3.97 -11.75
CA PHE A 288 21.81 3.89 -10.32
C PHE A 288 20.86 2.72 -10.02
N VAL A 289 20.83 2.29 -8.76
CA VAL A 289 19.84 1.33 -8.23
C VAL A 289 19.30 1.89 -6.91
N ALA A 290 18.00 2.10 -6.83
CA ALA A 290 17.31 2.51 -5.61
C ALA A 290 16.55 1.30 -5.03
N TYR A 291 17.01 0.80 -3.90
CA TYR A 291 16.38 -0.28 -3.14
C TYR A 291 16.72 -0.13 -1.65
N PRO A 292 15.74 -0.06 -0.74
CA PRO A 292 16.00 0.21 0.68
C PRO A 292 16.89 -0.82 1.39
N GLY A 293 16.99 -2.03 0.83
CA GLY A 293 17.86 -3.11 1.33
C GLY A 293 19.35 -3.00 0.95
N LEU A 294 19.73 -2.02 0.13
CA LEU A 294 21.14 -1.75 -0.18
C LEU A 294 21.72 -0.81 0.88
N GLU A 295 22.95 -1.08 1.33
CA GLU A 295 23.62 -0.31 2.38
C GLU A 295 23.90 1.16 1.96
N ASP A 296 24.01 1.42 0.67
CA ASP A 296 24.23 2.76 0.11
C ASP A 296 22.92 3.52 -0.20
N HIS A 297 21.76 2.96 0.14
CA HIS A 297 20.49 3.69 0.05
C HIS A 297 20.47 4.85 1.07
N PRO A 298 20.05 6.08 0.68
CA PRO A 298 20.16 7.26 1.54
C PRO A 298 19.62 7.14 2.96
N ASN A 299 18.52 6.39 3.15
CA ASN A 299 17.90 6.18 4.47
C ASN A 299 17.84 4.69 4.85
N HIS A 300 18.89 3.93 4.50
CA HIS A 300 18.98 2.50 4.83
C HIS A 300 18.86 2.23 6.34
N ASP A 301 19.49 3.06 7.17
CA ASP A 301 19.43 2.91 8.62
C ASP A 301 18.01 3.09 9.19
N VAL A 302 17.20 3.96 8.60
CA VAL A 302 15.78 4.12 8.94
C VAL A 302 14.98 2.91 8.46
N ALA A 303 15.23 2.43 7.23
CA ALA A 303 14.57 1.24 6.70
C ALA A 303 14.83 0.01 7.60
N VAL A 304 16.07 -0.24 8.00
CA VAL A 304 16.43 -1.36 8.91
C VAL A 304 15.71 -1.28 10.25
N LYS A 305 15.48 -0.07 10.78
CA LYS A 305 14.77 0.10 12.07
C LYS A 305 13.29 -0.18 11.98
N GLN A 306 12.62 0.25 10.91
CA GLN A 306 11.16 0.17 10.79
C GLN A 306 10.66 -1.03 9.97
N MET A 307 11.46 -1.56 9.04
CA MET A 307 11.12 -2.73 8.21
C MET A 307 11.80 -3.99 8.78
N LYS A 308 11.02 -4.85 9.44
CA LYS A 308 11.58 -5.91 10.30
C LYS A 308 11.92 -7.21 9.57
N ASN A 309 11.20 -7.53 8.47
CA ASN A 309 11.32 -8.82 7.80
C ASN A 309 11.87 -8.71 6.36
N GLY A 310 12.29 -7.52 5.93
CA GLY A 310 12.83 -7.27 4.61
C GLY A 310 12.35 -5.94 4.05
N PHE A 311 12.71 -5.63 2.80
CA PHE A 311 12.60 -4.30 2.24
C PHE A 311 11.62 -4.20 1.05
N GLY A 312 10.79 -5.24 0.85
CA GLY A 312 9.84 -5.33 -0.25
C GLY A 312 10.42 -5.87 -1.54
N GLY A 313 9.56 -6.06 -2.53
CA GLY A 313 9.90 -6.60 -3.84
C GLY A 313 10.03 -5.54 -4.93
N VAL A 314 9.93 -4.24 -4.62
CA VAL A 314 10.08 -3.17 -5.63
C VAL A 314 11.43 -2.50 -5.51
N LEU A 315 12.05 -2.28 -6.66
CA LEU A 315 13.26 -1.47 -6.82
C LEU A 315 13.13 -0.56 -8.03
N SER A 316 13.97 0.47 -8.12
CA SER A 316 14.09 1.29 -9.32
C SER A 316 15.54 1.37 -9.76
N PHE A 317 15.77 1.43 -11.07
CA PHE A 317 17.11 1.58 -11.62
C PHE A 317 17.11 2.36 -12.93
N GLY A 318 18.17 3.12 -13.17
CA GLY A 318 18.39 3.85 -14.41
C GLY A 318 19.42 3.18 -15.30
N LEU A 319 19.40 3.53 -16.59
CA LEU A 319 20.41 3.11 -17.58
C LEU A 319 21.25 4.30 -18.02
N ASN A 320 22.52 4.03 -18.34
CA ASN A 320 23.40 4.98 -19.06
C ASN A 320 23.08 4.94 -20.57
N ALA A 321 21.83 5.27 -20.94
CA ALA A 321 21.30 5.11 -22.28
C ALA A 321 20.19 6.12 -22.59
N ASP A 322 19.82 6.25 -23.86
CA ASP A 322 18.69 7.08 -24.33
C ASP A 322 17.33 6.37 -24.14
N HIS A 323 16.24 7.11 -24.28
CA HIS A 323 14.87 6.59 -24.14
C HIS A 323 14.52 5.47 -25.11
N ASP A 324 15.08 5.50 -26.33
CA ASP A 324 14.84 4.44 -27.31
C ASP A 324 15.44 3.12 -26.84
N THR A 325 16.59 3.16 -26.18
CA THR A 325 17.22 2.00 -25.56
C THR A 325 16.36 1.41 -24.43
N TYR A 326 15.76 2.24 -23.57
CA TYR A 326 14.80 1.78 -22.55
C TYR A 326 13.63 1.02 -23.20
N ASN A 327 13.06 1.58 -24.28
CA ASN A 327 11.94 0.97 -24.99
C ASN A 327 12.33 -0.36 -25.68
N ARG A 328 13.54 -0.45 -26.27
CA ARG A 328 14.04 -1.71 -26.87
C ARG A 328 14.37 -2.74 -25.79
N PHE A 329 14.96 -2.34 -24.67
CA PHE A 329 15.33 -3.22 -23.57
C PHE A 329 14.18 -4.11 -23.12
N VAL A 330 13.00 -3.54 -22.89
CA VAL A 330 11.82 -4.32 -22.45
C VAL A 330 11.32 -5.30 -23.49
N THR A 331 11.60 -5.09 -24.78
CA THR A 331 11.21 -6.04 -25.84
C THR A 331 12.06 -7.30 -25.86
N HIS A 332 13.21 -7.29 -25.19
CA HIS A 332 14.12 -8.44 -25.08
C HIS A 332 13.78 -9.37 -23.92
N LEU A 333 13.01 -8.91 -22.95
CA LEU A 333 12.62 -9.67 -21.76
C LEU A 333 11.67 -10.82 -22.14
N LYS A 334 11.81 -11.95 -21.45
CA LYS A 334 11.06 -13.19 -21.71
C LYS A 334 10.29 -13.68 -20.48
N VAL A 335 10.83 -13.45 -19.30
CA VAL A 335 10.24 -13.79 -18.00
C VAL A 335 9.54 -12.57 -17.44
N ILE A 336 10.24 -11.43 -17.43
CA ILE A 336 9.76 -10.17 -16.89
C ILE A 336 8.77 -9.53 -17.87
N THR A 337 7.57 -9.21 -17.41
CA THR A 337 6.53 -8.59 -18.21
C THR A 337 6.56 -7.06 -18.10
N SER A 338 6.57 -6.36 -19.26
CA SER A 338 6.40 -4.91 -19.27
C SER A 338 4.95 -4.54 -19.00
N ALA A 339 4.67 -4.13 -17.77
CA ALA A 339 3.33 -3.80 -17.31
C ALA A 339 3.35 -2.84 -16.11
N VAL A 340 2.24 -2.13 -15.91
CA VAL A 340 1.98 -1.37 -14.69
C VAL A 340 1.55 -2.31 -13.55
N SER A 341 1.35 -1.77 -12.34
CA SER A 341 1.08 -2.50 -11.10
C SER A 341 2.36 -2.98 -10.41
N LEU A 342 2.22 -3.80 -9.38
CA LEU A 342 3.31 -4.38 -8.58
C LEU A 342 2.78 -5.41 -7.59
N GLY A 343 3.69 -6.18 -6.98
CA GLY A 343 3.35 -7.11 -5.89
C GLY A 343 2.52 -8.31 -6.34
N HIS A 344 2.58 -8.62 -7.64
CA HIS A 344 2.07 -9.86 -8.20
C HIS A 344 3.07 -11.00 -7.97
N ASP A 345 2.63 -12.23 -8.16
CA ASP A 345 3.48 -13.41 -8.24
C ASP A 345 4.50 -13.31 -9.39
N GLU A 346 4.13 -12.67 -10.53
CA GLU A 346 5.02 -12.44 -11.67
C GLU A 346 5.82 -11.13 -11.54
N SER A 347 7.02 -11.13 -12.12
CA SER A 347 7.88 -9.95 -12.25
C SER A 347 7.34 -8.94 -13.27
N LEU A 348 7.18 -7.69 -12.85
CA LEU A 348 6.66 -6.60 -13.69
C LEU A 348 7.63 -5.43 -13.75
N ILE A 349 7.90 -4.92 -14.95
CA ILE A 349 8.76 -3.75 -15.15
C ILE A 349 8.02 -2.66 -15.93
N VAL A 350 8.23 -1.41 -15.55
CA VAL A 350 7.68 -0.26 -16.27
C VAL A 350 8.73 0.83 -16.43
N PHE A 351 8.90 1.31 -17.67
CA PHE A 351 9.70 2.48 -17.96
C PHE A 351 8.93 3.75 -17.57
N LEU A 352 9.53 4.57 -16.73
CA LEU A 352 9.06 5.88 -16.33
C LEU A 352 10.00 6.93 -16.93
N GLY A 353 9.53 7.57 -18.00
CA GLY A 353 10.28 8.59 -18.73
C GLY A 353 9.98 10.00 -18.23
N GLU A 354 10.26 11.00 -19.09
CA GLU A 354 10.16 12.45 -18.79
C GLU A 354 8.72 12.97 -18.63
N ASN A 355 7.69 12.16 -18.81
CA ASN A 355 6.29 12.61 -18.83
C ASN A 355 5.59 12.50 -17.47
N ASP A 356 6.30 12.22 -16.37
CA ASP A 356 5.71 12.27 -15.03
C ASP A 356 5.64 13.73 -14.56
N GLU A 357 4.42 14.23 -14.33
CA GLU A 357 4.17 15.60 -13.86
C GLU A 357 4.82 15.93 -12.50
N ARG A 358 5.32 14.92 -11.78
CA ARG A 358 6.02 15.03 -10.50
C ARG A 358 7.54 14.88 -10.63
N GLN A 359 8.07 14.68 -11.83
CA GLN A 359 9.51 14.42 -12.04
C GLN A 359 10.40 15.47 -11.36
N TYR A 360 9.98 16.73 -11.37
CA TYR A 360 10.70 17.82 -10.69
C TYR A 360 10.78 17.67 -9.16
N LEU A 361 10.00 16.75 -8.56
CA LEU A 361 10.02 16.42 -7.13
C LEU A 361 10.94 15.24 -6.81
N TYR A 362 11.44 14.54 -7.83
CA TYR A 362 12.30 13.37 -7.65
C TYR A 362 13.78 13.78 -7.53
N PRO A 363 14.64 12.93 -6.93
CA PRO A 363 16.08 13.10 -6.99
C PRO A 363 16.60 13.17 -8.44
N GLU A 364 17.72 13.90 -8.64
CA GLU A 364 18.25 14.22 -9.98
C GLU A 364 18.53 12.98 -10.84
N GLU A 365 18.98 11.89 -10.25
CA GLU A 365 19.27 10.63 -10.93
C GLU A 365 18.05 10.01 -11.64
N PHE A 366 16.82 10.37 -11.21
CA PHE A 366 15.57 9.89 -11.81
C PHE A 366 15.10 10.73 -13.02
N HIS A 367 15.73 11.88 -13.28
CA HIS A 367 15.24 12.84 -14.29
C HIS A 367 15.44 12.37 -15.73
N ASN A 368 16.40 11.46 -15.99
CA ASN A 368 16.69 10.97 -17.34
C ASN A 368 15.90 9.69 -17.70
N GLY A 369 14.86 9.38 -16.94
CA GLY A 369 14.11 8.14 -17.10
C GLY A 369 14.72 6.97 -16.30
N PHE A 370 13.88 6.03 -15.92
CA PHE A 370 14.25 4.87 -15.12
C PHE A 370 13.21 3.77 -15.22
N PHE A 371 13.60 2.57 -14.84
CA PHE A 371 12.66 1.48 -14.62
C PHE A 371 12.23 1.42 -13.17
N ARG A 372 10.90 1.28 -12.93
CA ARG A 372 10.39 0.72 -11.69
C ARG A 372 10.14 -0.75 -11.90
N PHE A 373 10.80 -1.59 -11.13
CA PHE A 373 10.78 -3.04 -11.25
C PHE A 373 10.16 -3.66 -10.00
N SER A 374 9.02 -4.34 -10.16
CA SER A 374 8.39 -5.20 -9.16
C SER A 374 8.86 -6.64 -9.39
N VAL A 375 9.77 -7.08 -8.56
CA VAL A 375 10.33 -8.43 -8.62
C VAL A 375 9.31 -9.42 -8.07
N GLY A 376 9.00 -10.46 -8.84
CA GLY A 376 8.06 -11.51 -8.47
C GLY A 376 8.69 -12.61 -7.62
N ILE A 377 7.99 -13.75 -7.57
CA ILE A 377 8.40 -14.92 -6.78
C ILE A 377 8.99 -16.05 -7.62
N GLU A 378 9.31 -15.78 -8.90
CA GLU A 378 10.01 -16.70 -9.78
C GLU A 378 11.41 -17.02 -9.22
N ASP A 379 12.12 -17.96 -9.85
CA ASP A 379 13.52 -18.21 -9.53
C ASP A 379 14.37 -16.97 -9.81
N ALA A 380 15.08 -16.48 -8.80
CA ALA A 380 15.86 -15.24 -8.92
C ALA A 380 16.97 -15.32 -9.98
N ASP A 381 17.52 -16.52 -10.23
CA ASP A 381 18.55 -16.68 -11.25
C ASP A 381 17.96 -16.59 -12.66
N ASP A 382 16.72 -17.03 -12.87
CA ASP A 382 16.00 -16.85 -14.14
C ASP A 382 15.67 -15.37 -14.40
N ILE A 383 15.25 -14.62 -13.36
CA ILE A 383 15.02 -13.17 -13.46
C ILE A 383 16.33 -12.45 -13.82
N ILE A 384 17.44 -12.80 -13.17
CA ILE A 384 18.76 -12.20 -13.43
C ILE A 384 19.25 -12.55 -14.83
N GLU A 385 19.07 -13.79 -15.28
CA GLU A 385 19.44 -14.18 -16.63
C GLU A 385 18.62 -13.47 -17.70
N ASP A 386 17.33 -13.24 -17.44
CA ASP A 386 16.46 -12.47 -18.35
C ASP A 386 16.92 -11.01 -18.48
N LEU A 387 17.30 -10.37 -17.37
CA LEU A 387 17.91 -9.04 -17.38
C LEU A 387 19.27 -9.07 -18.10
N ARG A 388 20.14 -10.04 -17.79
CA ARG A 388 21.49 -10.16 -18.38
C ARG A 388 21.44 -10.23 -19.90
N GLN A 389 20.58 -11.09 -20.46
CA GLN A 389 20.47 -11.24 -21.90
C GLN A 389 19.87 -9.99 -22.58
N ALA A 390 19.03 -9.23 -21.89
CA ALA A 390 18.53 -7.96 -22.38
C ALA A 390 19.62 -6.87 -22.37
N PHE A 391 20.42 -6.76 -21.30
CA PHE A 391 21.60 -5.88 -21.24
C PHE A 391 22.63 -6.20 -22.33
N GLU A 392 22.90 -7.49 -22.57
CA GLU A 392 23.83 -7.93 -23.62
C GLU A 392 23.39 -7.45 -25.01
N LYS A 393 22.11 -7.58 -25.35
CA LYS A 393 21.54 -7.14 -26.63
C LYS A 393 21.61 -5.64 -26.86
N GLU A 394 21.58 -4.85 -25.80
CA GLU A 394 21.70 -3.39 -25.86
C GLU A 394 23.16 -2.91 -25.63
N ASN A 395 24.14 -3.84 -25.52
CA ASN A 395 25.57 -3.55 -25.26
C ASN A 395 25.80 -2.76 -23.94
N LEU A 396 25.04 -3.09 -22.89
CA LEU A 396 25.06 -2.42 -21.58
C LEU A 396 25.79 -3.26 -20.48
N LEU A 397 26.35 -4.42 -20.78
CA LEU A 397 27.09 -5.27 -19.81
C LEU A 397 28.45 -4.68 -19.41
#